data_32ad91d60208b740606f4280289a2967
#
_entry.id   32ad91d60208b740606f4280289a2967
#
_cell.length_a   1.000
_cell.length_b   1.000
_cell.length_c   1.000
_cell.angle_alpha   90.00
_cell.angle_beta   90.00
_cell.angle_gamma   90.00
#
_symmetry.space_group_name_H-M   'P 1'
#
loop_
_entity.id
_entity.type
_entity.pdbx_description
1 polymer ?
#
loop_
_entity_poly.entity_id
_entity_poly.type
_entity_poly.pdbx_seq_one_letter_code
_entity_poly.pdbx_strand_id
1 'polypeptide(L)'
;SGYSLFIWKKAIMIACKRHLFNIPRDIIYMNTAYMSPLLNSVSQAIEDGSKLKSQPWRIKISHFFDEVDKARYLFSQLINTEPCNIAIIPSTSYGIETAAKNLKTKKNSEILILENQFPSNVYPWQRLAKNKGIRIKMVSRLPKCTLTESVVTSIHDSTVIVAIPNVLWTTGELIDLPTVRKKCDEVNASLVLDLTQSAGAIQTDFKEIKPDFAVVSNYKWMLGPYSTGFLFAAPQYHEGQPLEEGWIIRKNSKNFSQVNELTGYYRQISETELLTKSSS
;
A
#
# COMPACT_ATOMS: atom_id res chain seq x y z
N SER A 1 -11.92 -40.29 -7.25
CA SER A 1 -12.62 -39.79 -6.04
C SER A 1 -11.61 -39.55 -4.94
N GLY A 2 -11.24 -38.33 -4.72
CA GLY A 2 -10.33 -37.91 -3.66
C GLY A 2 -10.72 -36.49 -3.24
N TYR A 3 -11.75 -36.38 -2.40
CA TYR A 3 -12.05 -35.12 -1.71
C TYR A 3 -10.96 -34.90 -0.66
N SER A 4 -10.03 -33.97 -0.92
CA SER A 4 -9.12 -33.46 0.07
C SER A 4 -9.94 -32.79 1.17
N LEU A 5 -9.94 -33.41 2.36
CA LEU A 5 -10.46 -32.80 3.57
C LEU A 5 -9.67 -31.51 3.85
N PHE A 6 -10.31 -30.38 3.57
CA PHE A 6 -9.87 -29.10 4.15
C PHE A 6 -9.95 -29.22 5.67
N ILE A 7 -8.82 -29.48 6.30
CA ILE A 7 -8.69 -29.36 7.76
C ILE A 7 -8.90 -27.88 8.09
N TRP A 8 -10.09 -27.52 8.55
CA TRP A 8 -10.36 -26.24 9.17
C TRP A 8 -9.40 -26.10 10.36
N LYS A 9 -8.24 -25.41 10.17
CA LYS A 9 -7.49 -24.90 11.31
C LYS A 9 -8.50 -24.17 12.18
N LYS A 10 -8.63 -24.60 13.46
CA LYS A 10 -9.53 -24.04 14.46
C LYS A 10 -9.55 -22.52 14.28
N ALA A 11 -10.66 -21.96 13.76
CA ALA A 11 -10.79 -20.53 13.58
C ALA A 11 -10.67 -19.89 14.97
N ILE A 12 -9.61 -19.13 15.17
CA ILE A 12 -9.46 -18.34 16.40
C ILE A 12 -10.57 -17.30 16.35
N MET A 13 -11.62 -17.50 17.12
CA MET A 13 -12.70 -16.51 17.24
C MET A 13 -12.12 -15.25 17.88
N ILE A 14 -12.03 -14.18 17.09
CA ILE A 14 -11.64 -12.87 17.62
C ILE A 14 -12.78 -12.38 18.52
N ALA A 15 -12.48 -12.16 19.81
CA ALA A 15 -13.44 -11.59 20.74
C ALA A 15 -13.91 -10.21 20.26
N CYS A 16 -15.18 -9.88 20.54
CA CYS A 16 -15.77 -8.59 20.18
C CYS A 16 -14.89 -7.42 20.68
N LYS A 17 -14.46 -6.56 19.76
CA LYS A 17 -13.58 -5.39 20.02
C LYS A 17 -14.33 -4.06 20.01
N ARG A 18 -15.67 -4.07 20.07
CA ARG A 18 -16.50 -2.86 20.01
C ARG A 18 -16.08 -1.80 21.04
N HIS A 19 -15.61 -2.21 22.23
CA HIS A 19 -15.15 -1.32 23.28
C HIS A 19 -13.94 -0.46 22.90
N LEU A 20 -13.21 -0.83 21.82
CA LEU A 20 -12.09 -0.05 21.29
C LEU A 20 -12.54 1.12 20.40
N PHE A 21 -13.86 1.25 20.13
CA PHE A 21 -14.43 2.24 19.23
C PHE A 21 -15.52 3.04 19.96
N ASN A 22 -15.68 4.30 19.56
CA ASN A 22 -16.79 5.15 20.04
C ASN A 22 -18.02 4.99 19.11
N ILE A 23 -18.65 3.81 19.16
CA ILE A 23 -19.85 3.52 18.37
C ILE A 23 -21.05 3.42 19.33
N PRO A 24 -22.10 4.28 19.23
CA PRO A 24 -23.31 4.20 20.03
C PRO A 24 -23.97 2.83 19.95
N ARG A 25 -24.65 2.41 21.03
CA ARG A 25 -25.22 1.06 21.14
C ARG A 25 -26.32 0.76 20.13
N ASP A 26 -27.06 1.77 19.73
CA ASP A 26 -28.15 1.75 18.75
C ASP A 26 -27.66 1.76 17.29
N ILE A 27 -26.36 1.98 17.06
CA ILE A 27 -25.77 1.97 15.71
C ILE A 27 -25.14 0.61 15.42
N ILE A 28 -25.55 -0.01 14.32
CA ILE A 28 -24.90 -1.18 13.72
C ILE A 28 -24.14 -0.70 12.49
N TYR A 29 -22.81 -0.49 12.64
CA TYR A 29 -21.97 -0.04 11.54
C TYR A 29 -21.25 -1.22 10.87
N MET A 30 -21.51 -1.43 9.58
CA MET A 30 -20.96 -2.56 8.81
C MET A 30 -20.24 -2.13 7.51
N ASN A 31 -19.97 -0.82 7.32
CA ASN A 31 -19.43 -0.31 6.06
C ASN A 31 -17.97 0.12 6.15
N THR A 32 -17.12 -0.73 6.75
CA THR A 32 -15.66 -0.50 6.80
C THR A 32 -15.04 -0.43 5.40
N ALA A 33 -15.63 -1.10 4.42
CA ALA A 33 -15.21 -1.04 3.02
C ALA A 33 -15.33 0.37 2.39
N TYR A 34 -16.19 1.23 2.96
CA TYR A 34 -16.29 2.65 2.60
C TYR A 34 -15.36 3.49 3.49
N MET A 35 -15.54 3.43 4.81
CA MET A 35 -14.74 4.16 5.80
C MET A 35 -14.84 3.47 7.15
N SER A 36 -13.73 3.25 7.84
CA SER A 36 -13.76 2.67 9.19
C SER A 36 -14.04 3.71 10.25
N PRO A 37 -14.66 3.35 11.38
CA PRO A 37 -14.54 4.14 12.58
C PRO A 37 -13.10 4.14 13.08
N LEU A 38 -12.64 5.23 13.69
CA LEU A 38 -11.33 5.28 14.34
C LEU A 38 -11.34 4.48 15.65
N LEU A 39 -10.23 3.87 15.98
CA LEU A 39 -9.97 3.37 17.32
C LEU A 39 -9.89 4.55 18.30
N ASN A 40 -10.34 4.36 19.56
CA ASN A 40 -10.22 5.38 20.61
C ASN A 40 -8.76 5.83 20.80
N SER A 41 -7.82 4.89 20.71
CA SER A 41 -6.37 5.18 20.78
C SER A 41 -5.86 6.05 19.61
N VAL A 42 -6.42 5.86 18.42
CA VAL A 42 -6.07 6.67 17.24
C VAL A 42 -6.64 8.10 17.41
N SER A 43 -7.89 8.22 17.85
CA SER A 43 -8.49 9.54 18.16
C SER A 43 -7.68 10.29 19.20
N GLN A 44 -7.25 9.61 20.28
CA GLN A 44 -6.43 10.21 21.32
C GLN A 44 -5.06 10.68 20.78
N ALA A 45 -4.40 9.87 19.94
CA ALA A 45 -3.12 10.23 19.33
C ALA A 45 -3.23 11.47 18.42
N ILE A 46 -4.34 11.61 17.68
CA ILE A 46 -4.64 12.79 16.86
C ILE A 46 -4.78 14.05 17.75
N GLU A 47 -5.53 13.94 18.86
CA GLU A 47 -5.70 15.04 19.81
C GLU A 47 -4.35 15.45 20.43
N ASP A 48 -3.52 14.49 20.83
CA ASP A 48 -2.22 14.76 21.45
C ASP A 48 -1.25 15.40 20.44
N GLY A 49 -1.28 14.96 19.19
CA GLY A 49 -0.53 15.61 18.11
C GLY A 49 -0.97 17.06 17.88
N SER A 50 -2.28 17.34 17.92
CA SER A 50 -2.82 18.69 17.82
C SER A 50 -2.38 19.57 19.01
N LYS A 51 -2.43 19.04 20.24
CA LYS A 51 -1.94 19.73 21.45
C LYS A 51 -0.45 20.04 21.36
N LEU A 52 0.37 19.09 20.88
CA LEU A 52 1.80 19.34 20.68
C LEU A 52 2.03 20.45 19.65
N LYS A 53 1.28 20.48 18.56
CA LYS A 53 1.39 21.51 17.51
C LYS A 53 0.96 22.90 18.01
N SER A 54 0.05 22.99 18.97
CA SER A 54 -0.31 24.26 19.60
C SER A 54 0.80 24.86 20.50
N GLN A 55 1.83 24.05 20.80
CA GLN A 55 3.01 24.44 21.57
C GLN A 55 4.31 24.16 20.78
N PRO A 56 4.57 24.87 19.65
CA PRO A 56 5.60 24.49 18.67
C PRO A 56 7.03 24.50 19.25
N TRP A 57 7.28 25.25 20.34
CA TRP A 57 8.57 25.24 21.04
C TRP A 57 8.91 23.90 21.71
N ARG A 58 7.94 22.98 21.84
CA ARG A 58 8.13 21.62 22.35
C ARG A 58 8.47 20.62 21.25
N ILE A 59 8.31 20.99 19.97
CA ILE A 59 8.58 20.12 18.84
C ILE A 59 10.11 19.99 18.67
N LYS A 60 10.59 18.75 18.71
CA LYS A 60 11.99 18.38 18.48
C LYS A 60 12.16 17.80 17.08
N ILE A 61 13.40 17.76 16.60
CA ILE A 61 13.74 17.14 15.30
C ILE A 61 13.29 15.68 15.26
N SER A 62 13.41 14.93 16.35
CA SER A 62 12.94 13.54 16.45
C SER A 62 11.46 13.37 16.13
N HIS A 63 10.62 14.35 16.42
CA HIS A 63 9.17 14.28 16.13
C HIS A 63 8.86 14.24 14.61
N PHE A 64 9.79 14.63 13.76
CA PHE A 64 9.63 14.51 12.31
C PHE A 64 9.92 13.10 11.79
N PHE A 65 10.57 12.26 12.60
CA PHE A 65 11.09 10.97 12.12
C PHE A 65 10.59 9.77 12.93
N ASP A 66 10.61 9.85 14.25
CA ASP A 66 10.48 8.67 15.10
C ASP A 66 9.13 7.95 14.93
N GLU A 67 8.01 8.68 14.96
CA GLU A 67 6.68 8.08 14.76
C GLU A 67 6.45 7.63 13.31
N VAL A 68 7.02 8.34 12.35
CA VAL A 68 6.99 7.96 10.92
C VAL A 68 7.76 6.66 10.72
N ASP A 69 8.95 6.54 11.29
CA ASP A 69 9.79 5.35 11.19
C ASP A 69 9.14 4.16 11.87
N LYS A 70 8.53 4.36 13.04
CA LYS A 70 7.74 3.35 13.75
C LYS A 70 6.54 2.86 12.93
N ALA A 71 5.80 3.78 12.30
CA ALA A 71 4.67 3.41 11.44
C ALA A 71 5.12 2.59 10.23
N ARG A 72 6.25 2.96 9.59
CA ARG A 72 6.86 2.19 8.49
C ARG A 72 7.27 0.80 8.94
N TYR A 73 7.90 0.69 10.10
CA TYR A 73 8.29 -0.61 10.68
C TYR A 73 7.06 -1.50 10.93
N LEU A 74 6.04 -0.99 11.62
CA LEU A 74 4.85 -1.78 11.94
C LEU A 74 4.10 -2.24 10.68
N PHE A 75 4.00 -1.39 9.67
CA PHE A 75 3.39 -1.78 8.41
C PHE A 75 4.22 -2.81 7.65
N SER A 76 5.56 -2.68 7.68
CA SER A 76 6.44 -3.67 7.04
C SER A 76 6.29 -5.08 7.64
N GLN A 77 6.08 -5.17 8.96
CA GLN A 77 5.80 -6.44 9.63
C GLN A 77 4.45 -7.03 9.18
N LEU A 78 3.44 -6.18 8.98
CA LEU A 78 2.10 -6.62 8.55
C LEU A 78 2.12 -7.31 7.18
N ILE A 79 3.00 -6.86 6.27
CA ILE A 79 3.09 -7.37 4.89
C ILE A 79 4.35 -8.21 4.63
N ASN A 80 5.12 -8.55 5.67
CA ASN A 80 6.35 -9.34 5.62
C ASN A 80 7.42 -8.78 4.66
N THR A 81 7.84 -7.53 4.90
CA THR A 81 8.89 -6.84 4.13
C THR A 81 9.80 -6.03 5.05
N GLU A 82 10.83 -5.38 4.48
CA GLU A 82 11.74 -4.50 5.21
C GLU A 82 11.17 -3.08 5.34
N PRO A 83 11.38 -2.37 6.48
CA PRO A 83 10.91 -1.01 6.69
C PRO A 83 11.42 0.01 5.66
N CYS A 84 12.62 -0.21 5.11
CA CYS A 84 13.18 0.65 4.06
C CYS A 84 12.38 0.63 2.75
N ASN A 85 11.58 -0.41 2.53
CA ASN A 85 10.69 -0.52 1.36
C ASN A 85 9.40 0.28 1.50
N ILE A 86 9.14 0.90 2.67
CA ILE A 86 7.88 1.57 2.98
C ILE A 86 8.05 3.09 3.01
N ALA A 87 7.15 3.80 2.34
CA ALA A 87 6.96 5.24 2.46
C ALA A 87 5.55 5.56 2.95
N ILE A 88 5.39 6.68 3.68
CA ILE A 88 4.07 7.22 4.03
C ILE A 88 3.64 8.15 2.90
N ILE A 89 2.38 8.02 2.48
CA ILE A 89 1.77 8.76 1.39
C ILE A 89 0.43 9.38 1.82
N PRO A 90 0.01 10.49 1.21
CA PRO A 90 -1.27 11.13 1.55
C PRO A 90 -2.48 10.40 0.94
N SER A 91 -2.28 9.62 -0.13
CA SER A 91 -3.38 8.95 -0.84
C SER A 91 -2.89 7.81 -1.73
N THR A 92 -3.80 6.89 -2.06
CA THR A 92 -3.59 5.85 -3.09
C THR A 92 -3.14 6.48 -4.41
N SER A 93 -3.77 7.57 -4.86
CA SER A 93 -3.41 8.25 -6.12
C SER A 93 -1.95 8.70 -6.13
N TYR A 94 -1.45 9.25 -5.02
CA TYR A 94 -0.05 9.66 -4.88
C TYR A 94 0.90 8.47 -5.07
N GLY A 95 0.61 7.35 -4.43
CA GLY A 95 1.44 6.15 -4.55
C GLY A 95 1.39 5.53 -5.96
N ILE A 96 0.23 5.50 -6.61
CA ILE A 96 0.09 5.00 -7.99
C ILE A 96 0.80 5.93 -8.99
N GLU A 97 0.71 7.26 -8.83
CA GLU A 97 1.48 8.21 -9.66
C GLU A 97 2.99 8.01 -9.48
N THR A 98 3.44 7.72 -8.24
CA THR A 98 4.84 7.38 -7.97
C THR A 98 5.25 6.12 -8.74
N ALA A 99 4.45 5.07 -8.72
CA ALA A 99 4.69 3.85 -9.48
C ALA A 99 4.72 4.14 -10.99
N ALA A 100 3.72 4.88 -11.50
CA ALA A 100 3.62 5.23 -12.92
C ALA A 100 4.81 6.04 -13.43
N LYS A 101 5.41 6.89 -12.58
CA LYS A 101 6.59 7.69 -12.90
C LYS A 101 7.86 6.85 -12.98
N ASN A 102 7.93 5.73 -12.25
CA ASN A 102 9.15 4.93 -12.10
C ASN A 102 9.15 3.63 -12.92
N LEU A 103 8.00 3.17 -13.39
CA LEU A 103 7.92 1.95 -14.18
C LEU A 103 8.27 2.20 -15.66
N LYS A 104 9.04 1.27 -16.21
CA LYS A 104 9.44 1.31 -17.62
C LYS A 104 8.31 0.81 -18.51
N THR A 105 8.15 1.48 -19.64
CA THR A 105 7.19 1.10 -20.68
C THR A 105 7.90 0.95 -22.02
N LYS A 106 7.34 0.15 -22.91
CA LYS A 106 7.86 -0.05 -24.29
C LYS A 106 6.80 0.41 -25.29
N LYS A 107 7.23 0.87 -26.46
CA LYS A 107 6.33 1.18 -27.57
C LYS A 107 5.52 -0.08 -27.94
N ASN A 108 4.24 0.10 -28.25
CA ASN A 108 3.30 -0.98 -28.57
C ASN A 108 3.00 -1.97 -27.42
N SER A 109 3.37 -1.63 -26.19
CA SER A 109 3.00 -2.40 -25.00
C SER A 109 1.62 -2.04 -24.46
N GLU A 110 1.19 -2.73 -23.42
CA GLU A 110 -0.06 -2.46 -22.75
C GLU A 110 0.07 -2.49 -21.24
N ILE A 111 -0.80 -1.73 -20.57
CA ILE A 111 -1.03 -1.76 -19.13
C ILE A 111 -2.37 -2.45 -18.90
N LEU A 112 -2.35 -3.52 -18.11
CA LEU A 112 -3.55 -4.25 -17.72
C LEU A 112 -4.12 -3.66 -16.42
N ILE A 113 -5.40 -3.30 -16.45
CA ILE A 113 -6.20 -2.87 -15.31
C ILE A 113 -7.53 -3.62 -15.29
N LEU A 114 -8.25 -3.58 -14.17
CA LEU A 114 -9.58 -4.17 -14.10
C LEU A 114 -10.67 -3.19 -14.49
N GLU A 115 -11.73 -3.71 -15.10
CA GLU A 115 -13.00 -3.01 -15.19
C GLU A 115 -13.59 -2.79 -13.79
N ASN A 116 -14.24 -1.65 -13.57
CA ASN A 116 -14.81 -1.26 -12.29
C ASN A 116 -13.80 -1.16 -11.12
N GLN A 117 -12.50 -1.08 -11.43
CA GLN A 117 -11.46 -0.80 -10.44
C GLN A 117 -11.62 0.62 -9.90
N PHE A 118 -11.15 0.86 -8.65
CA PHE A 118 -11.26 2.18 -8.03
C PHE A 118 -10.45 3.23 -8.82
N PRO A 119 -11.01 4.42 -9.10
CA PRO A 119 -10.43 5.42 -10.01
C PRO A 119 -8.99 5.84 -9.71
N SER A 120 -8.58 5.86 -8.43
CA SER A 120 -7.20 6.19 -8.03
C SER A 120 -6.15 5.24 -8.62
N ASN A 121 -6.54 4.00 -8.93
CA ASN A 121 -5.68 3.02 -9.61
C ASN A 121 -6.08 2.85 -11.11
N VAL A 122 -6.68 3.86 -11.72
CA VAL A 122 -7.05 3.88 -13.15
C VAL A 122 -6.45 5.11 -13.84
N TYR A 123 -6.74 6.31 -13.34
CA TYR A 123 -6.39 7.56 -14.03
C TYR A 123 -4.88 7.77 -14.25
N PRO A 124 -3.99 7.45 -13.29
CA PRO A 124 -2.55 7.55 -13.54
C PRO A 124 -2.09 6.70 -14.73
N TRP A 125 -2.63 5.49 -14.84
CA TRP A 125 -2.30 4.57 -15.94
C TRP A 125 -2.83 5.07 -17.29
N GLN A 126 -4.04 5.61 -17.33
CA GLN A 126 -4.60 6.22 -18.55
C GLN A 126 -3.76 7.41 -19.00
N ARG A 127 -3.30 8.25 -18.06
CA ARG A 127 -2.41 9.37 -18.36
C ARG A 127 -1.06 8.87 -18.88
N LEU A 128 -0.44 7.89 -18.22
CA LEU A 128 0.82 7.29 -18.65
C LEU A 128 0.68 6.70 -20.07
N ALA A 129 -0.38 5.93 -20.30
CA ALA A 129 -0.66 5.31 -21.60
C ALA A 129 -0.79 6.36 -22.71
N LYS A 130 -1.56 7.42 -22.48
CA LYS A 130 -1.71 8.54 -23.41
C LYS A 130 -0.38 9.22 -23.72
N ASN A 131 0.43 9.50 -22.69
CA ASN A 131 1.70 10.22 -22.84
C ASN A 131 2.78 9.39 -23.54
N LYS A 132 2.74 8.07 -23.39
CA LYS A 132 3.74 7.14 -23.96
C LYS A 132 3.25 6.45 -25.24
N GLY A 133 2.02 6.66 -25.66
CA GLY A 133 1.45 6.01 -26.85
C GLY A 133 1.34 4.48 -26.70
N ILE A 134 0.98 4.01 -25.49
CA ILE A 134 0.75 2.59 -25.16
C ILE A 134 -0.72 2.35 -24.87
N ARG A 135 -1.15 1.09 -24.85
CA ARG A 135 -2.56 0.74 -24.70
C ARG A 135 -2.93 0.49 -23.23
N ILE A 136 -4.19 0.76 -22.90
CA ILE A 136 -4.83 0.25 -21.69
C ILE A 136 -5.66 -0.99 -22.07
N LYS A 137 -5.40 -2.09 -21.39
CA LYS A 137 -6.24 -3.30 -21.46
C LYS A 137 -7.10 -3.38 -20.21
N MET A 138 -8.38 -3.14 -20.36
CA MET A 138 -9.36 -3.36 -19.29
C MET A 138 -9.81 -4.80 -19.29
N VAL A 139 -9.74 -5.45 -18.12
CA VAL A 139 -10.14 -6.86 -17.95
C VAL A 139 -11.43 -6.91 -17.15
N SER A 140 -12.44 -7.54 -17.72
CA SER A 140 -13.69 -7.93 -17.07
C SER A 140 -13.61 -9.39 -16.64
N ARG A 141 -14.43 -9.77 -15.67
CA ARG A 141 -14.59 -11.18 -15.31
C ARG A 141 -15.20 -11.95 -16.51
N LEU A 142 -14.48 -12.95 -16.96
CA LEU A 142 -14.94 -13.83 -18.05
C LEU A 142 -16.06 -14.79 -17.56
N PRO A 143 -17.01 -15.17 -18.41
CA PRO A 143 -18.04 -16.14 -18.06
C PRO A 143 -17.43 -17.45 -17.56
N LYS A 144 -17.96 -17.97 -16.46
CA LYS A 144 -17.53 -19.23 -15.82
C LYS A 144 -16.08 -19.22 -15.26
N CYS A 145 -15.37 -18.10 -15.29
CA CYS A 145 -14.04 -17.94 -14.71
C CYS A 145 -14.11 -17.16 -13.42
N THR A 146 -13.12 -17.35 -12.54
CA THR A 146 -12.82 -16.43 -11.44
C THR A 146 -12.19 -15.15 -11.99
N LEU A 147 -12.15 -14.10 -11.17
CA LEU A 147 -11.45 -12.88 -11.55
C LEU A 147 -9.94 -13.12 -11.71
N THR A 148 -9.36 -13.99 -10.89
CA THR A 148 -7.95 -14.43 -11.02
C THR A 148 -7.69 -15.05 -12.38
N GLU A 149 -8.48 -16.02 -12.80
CA GLU A 149 -8.34 -16.67 -14.12
C GLU A 149 -8.48 -15.66 -15.25
N SER A 150 -9.43 -14.73 -15.13
CA SER A 150 -9.66 -13.68 -16.13
C SER A 150 -8.46 -12.73 -16.26
N VAL A 151 -7.81 -12.37 -15.14
CA VAL A 151 -6.58 -11.59 -15.12
C VAL A 151 -5.44 -12.37 -15.76
N VAL A 152 -5.19 -13.60 -15.31
CA VAL A 152 -4.05 -14.42 -15.75
C VAL A 152 -4.12 -14.70 -17.25
N THR A 153 -5.29 -15.07 -17.77
CA THR A 153 -5.49 -15.33 -19.22
C THR A 153 -5.38 -14.06 -20.08
N SER A 154 -5.48 -12.89 -19.44
CA SER A 154 -5.35 -11.60 -20.12
C SER A 154 -3.92 -11.05 -20.16
N ILE A 155 -2.99 -11.65 -19.41
CA ILE A 155 -1.57 -11.23 -19.39
C ILE A 155 -0.83 -11.92 -20.55
N HIS A 156 -0.21 -11.12 -21.43
CA HIS A 156 0.51 -11.57 -22.62
C HIS A 156 1.87 -10.87 -22.73
N ASP A 157 2.69 -11.26 -23.70
CA ASP A 157 4.04 -10.71 -23.94
C ASP A 157 4.06 -9.19 -24.17
N SER A 158 2.93 -8.61 -24.62
CA SER A 158 2.78 -7.15 -24.75
C SER A 158 2.46 -6.45 -23.42
N THR A 159 2.05 -7.18 -22.37
CA THR A 159 1.72 -6.62 -21.07
C THR A 159 3.01 -6.27 -20.31
N VAL A 160 3.19 -5.00 -19.97
CA VAL A 160 4.40 -4.51 -19.25
C VAL A 160 4.08 -4.11 -17.82
N ILE A 161 2.84 -3.79 -17.52
CA ILE A 161 2.36 -3.44 -16.16
C ILE A 161 1.01 -4.11 -15.95
N VAL A 162 0.86 -4.75 -14.79
CA VAL A 162 -0.40 -5.26 -14.27
C VAL A 162 -0.73 -4.47 -13.00
N ALA A 163 -1.76 -3.62 -13.05
CA ALA A 163 -2.14 -2.74 -11.95
C ALA A 163 -3.54 -3.10 -11.45
N ILE A 164 -3.62 -3.86 -10.36
CA ILE A 164 -4.84 -4.47 -9.86
C ILE A 164 -5.00 -4.33 -8.34
N PRO A 165 -6.23 -4.38 -7.79
CA PRO A 165 -6.43 -4.58 -6.36
C PRO A 165 -6.25 -6.05 -5.99
N ASN A 166 -6.04 -6.31 -4.68
CA ASN A 166 -6.15 -7.68 -4.14
C ASN A 166 -7.62 -8.09 -3.98
N VAL A 167 -8.48 -7.14 -3.58
CA VAL A 167 -9.93 -7.34 -3.44
C VAL A 167 -10.66 -6.26 -4.25
N LEU A 168 -11.55 -6.68 -5.14
CA LEU A 168 -12.34 -5.76 -5.94
C LEU A 168 -13.40 -5.07 -5.07
N TRP A 169 -13.38 -3.74 -5.01
CA TRP A 169 -14.20 -2.94 -4.09
C TRP A 169 -15.71 -3.04 -4.34
N THR A 170 -16.12 -3.36 -5.56
CA THR A 170 -17.54 -3.45 -5.94
C THR A 170 -18.20 -4.78 -5.55
N THR A 171 -17.42 -5.87 -5.53
CA THR A 171 -17.95 -7.23 -5.33
C THR A 171 -17.37 -7.93 -4.11
N GLY A 172 -16.21 -7.47 -3.58
CA GLY A 172 -15.46 -8.17 -2.54
C GLY A 172 -14.72 -9.41 -3.06
N GLU A 173 -14.63 -9.60 -4.37
CA GLU A 173 -13.97 -10.75 -4.97
C GLU A 173 -12.45 -10.65 -4.77
N LEU A 174 -11.88 -11.74 -4.26
CA LEU A 174 -10.44 -11.88 -3.98
C LEU A 174 -9.70 -12.34 -5.24
N ILE A 175 -8.53 -11.76 -5.47
CA ILE A 175 -7.60 -12.16 -6.53
C ILE A 175 -6.42 -12.89 -5.89
N ASP A 176 -6.07 -14.06 -6.41
CA ASP A 176 -4.89 -14.82 -6.02
C ASP A 176 -3.62 -14.14 -6.57
N LEU A 177 -3.00 -13.33 -5.73
CA LEU A 177 -1.83 -12.54 -6.11
C LEU A 177 -0.58 -13.40 -6.45
N PRO A 178 -0.26 -14.50 -5.71
CA PRO A 178 0.81 -15.40 -6.11
C PRO A 178 0.66 -15.94 -7.53
N THR A 179 -0.55 -16.38 -7.89
CA THR A 179 -0.85 -16.85 -9.26
C THR A 179 -0.67 -15.76 -10.31
N VAL A 180 -1.13 -14.53 -10.01
CA VAL A 180 -0.91 -13.38 -10.91
C VAL A 180 0.58 -13.04 -11.01
N ARG A 181 1.34 -13.04 -9.89
CA ARG A 181 2.78 -12.77 -9.89
C ARG A 181 3.52 -13.74 -10.80
N LYS A 182 3.23 -15.04 -10.67
CA LYS A 182 3.84 -16.07 -11.52
C LYS A 182 3.63 -15.74 -13.01
N LYS A 183 2.41 -15.35 -13.40
CA LYS A 183 2.12 -14.99 -14.78
C LYS A 183 2.83 -13.72 -15.24
N CYS A 184 2.95 -12.72 -14.35
CA CYS A 184 3.74 -11.52 -14.63
C CYS A 184 5.23 -11.85 -14.86
N ASP A 185 5.79 -12.77 -14.07
CA ASP A 185 7.19 -13.20 -14.23
C ASP A 185 7.43 -13.88 -15.59
N GLU A 186 6.51 -14.69 -16.08
CA GLU A 186 6.60 -15.35 -17.39
C GLU A 186 6.78 -14.35 -18.55
N VAL A 187 6.18 -13.15 -18.43
CA VAL A 187 6.20 -12.11 -19.48
C VAL A 187 7.04 -10.88 -19.11
N ASN A 188 7.72 -10.91 -17.97
CA ASN A 188 8.48 -9.78 -17.40
C ASN A 188 7.63 -8.51 -17.20
N ALA A 189 6.38 -8.64 -16.77
CA ALA A 189 5.50 -7.55 -16.43
C ALA A 189 5.70 -7.11 -14.96
N SER A 190 5.67 -5.80 -14.71
CA SER A 190 5.64 -5.25 -13.35
C SER A 190 4.27 -5.42 -12.74
N LEU A 191 4.21 -5.75 -11.44
CA LEU A 191 2.99 -5.91 -10.66
C LEU A 191 2.81 -4.74 -9.69
N VAL A 192 1.72 -4.00 -9.84
CA VAL A 192 1.32 -2.89 -8.96
C VAL A 192 0.00 -3.23 -8.27
N LEU A 193 -0.02 -3.14 -6.95
CA LEU A 193 -1.15 -3.55 -6.14
C LEU A 193 -1.82 -2.37 -5.43
N ASP A 194 -3.15 -2.34 -5.45
CA ASP A 194 -3.95 -1.53 -4.53
C ASP A 194 -4.53 -2.45 -3.45
N LEU A 195 -3.98 -2.38 -2.24
CA LEU A 195 -4.37 -3.21 -1.10
C LEU A 195 -5.36 -2.50 -0.16
N THR A 196 -5.93 -1.37 -0.58
CA THR A 196 -6.84 -0.56 0.27
C THR A 196 -8.06 -1.35 0.76
N GLN A 197 -8.50 -2.38 0.04
CA GLN A 197 -9.60 -3.25 0.47
C GLN A 197 -9.16 -4.54 1.17
N SER A 198 -7.86 -4.77 1.38
CA SER A 198 -7.37 -6.03 1.96
C SER A 198 -6.40 -5.84 3.12
N ALA A 199 -5.50 -4.84 3.08
CA ALA A 199 -4.51 -4.64 4.14
C ALA A 199 -5.18 -4.36 5.48
N GLY A 200 -4.76 -5.10 6.51
CA GLY A 200 -5.39 -5.10 7.83
C GLY A 200 -6.52 -6.12 8.01
N ALA A 201 -7.13 -6.61 6.92
CA ALA A 201 -8.20 -7.63 6.95
C ALA A 201 -7.72 -9.00 6.45
N ILE A 202 -6.81 -9.03 5.50
CA ILE A 202 -6.28 -10.24 4.87
C ILE A 202 -4.76 -10.23 5.02
N GLN A 203 -4.20 -11.35 5.45
CA GLN A 203 -2.76 -11.53 5.51
C GLN A 203 -2.17 -11.50 4.09
N THR A 204 -1.12 -10.71 3.92
CA THR A 204 -0.45 -10.53 2.62
C THR A 204 1.05 -10.72 2.85
N ASP A 205 1.69 -11.61 2.10
CA ASP A 205 3.12 -11.91 2.22
C ASP A 205 3.88 -11.39 1.00
N PHE A 206 4.65 -10.31 1.17
CA PHE A 206 5.40 -9.71 0.08
C PHE A 206 6.69 -10.45 -0.28
N LYS A 207 7.16 -11.37 0.57
CA LYS A 207 8.25 -12.30 0.20
C LYS A 207 7.79 -13.34 -0.82
N GLU A 208 6.49 -13.69 -0.79
CA GLU A 208 5.87 -14.58 -1.77
C GLU A 208 5.42 -13.82 -3.03
N ILE A 209 4.64 -12.76 -2.86
CA ILE A 209 3.99 -12.02 -3.97
C ILE A 209 5.01 -11.18 -4.75
N LYS A 210 6.01 -10.60 -4.10
CA LYS A 210 7.05 -9.74 -4.70
C LYS A 210 6.50 -8.68 -5.66
N PRO A 211 5.58 -7.82 -5.22
CA PRO A 211 5.10 -6.74 -6.08
C PRO A 211 6.21 -5.74 -6.37
N ASP A 212 6.11 -5.02 -7.48
CA ASP A 212 7.00 -3.90 -7.78
C ASP A 212 6.63 -2.67 -6.96
N PHE A 213 5.34 -2.38 -6.86
CA PHE A 213 4.76 -1.35 -6.01
C PHE A 213 3.46 -1.86 -5.39
N ALA A 214 3.16 -1.36 -4.19
CA ALA A 214 1.84 -1.55 -3.59
C ALA A 214 1.42 -0.32 -2.79
N VAL A 215 0.14 -0.01 -2.80
CA VAL A 215 -0.43 1.14 -2.09
C VAL A 215 -1.54 0.72 -1.15
N VAL A 216 -1.69 1.46 -0.06
CA VAL A 216 -2.76 1.27 0.92
C VAL A 216 -3.21 2.64 1.42
N SER A 217 -4.51 2.90 1.41
CA SER A 217 -5.10 4.01 2.19
C SER A 217 -5.54 3.51 3.56
N ASN A 218 -5.23 4.27 4.62
CA ASN A 218 -5.42 3.80 6.00
C ASN A 218 -6.86 3.88 6.53
N TYR A 219 -7.73 4.68 5.93
CA TYR A 219 -9.06 5.01 6.44
C TYR A 219 -10.11 3.90 6.32
N LYS A 220 -9.73 2.73 5.81
CA LYS A 220 -10.59 1.54 5.70
C LYS A 220 -10.14 0.47 6.70
N TRP A 221 -9.63 -0.65 6.22
CA TRP A 221 -9.30 -1.83 7.03
C TRP A 221 -8.07 -1.65 7.92
N MET A 222 -7.23 -0.64 7.64
CA MET A 222 -6.13 -0.22 8.52
C MET A 222 -6.59 0.61 9.72
N LEU A 223 -7.89 0.98 9.82
CA LEU A 223 -8.53 1.69 10.93
C LEU A 223 -7.86 3.04 11.27
N GLY A 224 -7.20 3.65 10.28
CA GLY A 224 -6.45 4.89 10.44
C GLY A 224 -7.20 6.14 9.95
N PRO A 225 -6.60 7.32 10.07
CA PRO A 225 -7.19 8.57 9.62
C PRO A 225 -7.21 8.67 8.08
N TYR A 226 -8.10 9.53 7.58
CA TYR A 226 -8.12 9.92 6.17
C TYR A 226 -6.84 10.71 5.80
N SER A 227 -6.50 10.76 4.52
CA SER A 227 -5.28 11.42 4.00
C SER A 227 -3.96 10.86 4.53
N THR A 228 -3.96 9.60 4.93
CA THR A 228 -2.76 8.83 5.24
C THR A 228 -2.78 7.48 4.56
N GLY A 229 -1.61 6.97 4.22
CA GLY A 229 -1.45 5.66 3.60
C GLY A 229 -0.01 5.22 3.55
N PHE A 230 0.21 4.03 3.00
CA PHE A 230 1.52 3.46 2.79
C PHE A 230 1.76 3.15 1.32
N LEU A 231 2.98 3.37 0.89
CA LEU A 231 3.52 2.92 -0.39
C LEU A 231 4.65 1.93 -0.08
N PHE A 232 4.55 0.73 -0.64
CA PHE A 232 5.67 -0.17 -0.80
C PHE A 232 6.31 0.08 -2.17
N ALA A 233 7.63 0.17 -2.21
CA ALA A 233 8.43 0.15 -3.43
C ALA A 233 9.51 -0.93 -3.30
N ALA A 234 9.59 -1.82 -4.29
CA ALA A 234 10.62 -2.86 -4.28
C ALA A 234 12.02 -2.24 -4.37
N PRO A 235 13.08 -2.90 -3.82
CA PRO A 235 14.42 -2.32 -3.67
C PRO A 235 15.01 -1.72 -4.96
N GLN A 236 14.72 -2.31 -6.12
CA GLN A 236 15.19 -1.80 -7.42
C GLN A 236 14.66 -0.42 -7.80
N TYR A 237 13.65 0.09 -7.09
CA TYR A 237 13.06 1.41 -7.34
C TYR A 237 13.45 2.46 -6.28
N HIS A 238 14.30 2.14 -5.31
CA HIS A 238 14.68 3.07 -4.24
C HIS A 238 15.44 4.29 -4.75
N GLU A 239 16.18 4.17 -5.86
CA GLU A 239 16.87 5.28 -6.51
C GLU A 239 16.01 5.92 -7.64
N GLY A 240 14.70 5.69 -7.61
CA GLY A 240 13.75 6.24 -8.56
C GLY A 240 13.47 7.73 -8.34
N GLN A 241 12.54 8.27 -9.14
CA GLN A 241 12.14 9.67 -9.04
C GLN A 241 10.97 9.85 -8.08
N PRO A 242 11.11 10.63 -6.99
CA PRO A 242 9.98 10.99 -6.14
C PRO A 242 9.02 11.94 -6.89
N LEU A 243 7.77 12.06 -6.41
CA LEU A 243 6.85 13.09 -6.91
C LEU A 243 7.22 14.48 -6.37
N GLU A 244 7.78 14.53 -5.17
CA GLU A 244 8.16 15.76 -4.47
C GLU A 244 9.63 15.70 -4.04
N GLU A 245 10.35 16.80 -4.25
CA GLU A 245 11.76 16.94 -3.89
C GLU A 245 11.90 17.49 -2.45
N GLY A 246 11.37 16.74 -1.47
CA GLY A 246 11.37 17.15 -0.07
C GLY A 246 12.71 16.91 0.64
N TRP A 247 13.09 17.80 1.58
CA TRP A 247 14.30 17.66 2.38
C TRP A 247 14.27 16.42 3.28
N ILE A 248 13.10 16.05 3.80
CA ILE A 248 12.92 14.97 4.79
C ILE A 248 13.26 13.58 4.23
N ILE A 249 13.18 13.41 2.90
CA ILE A 249 13.51 12.15 2.23
C ILE A 249 15.01 12.00 1.92
N ARG A 250 15.82 13.04 2.15
CA ARG A 250 17.24 13.02 1.81
C ARG A 250 18.05 12.26 2.86
N LYS A 251 19.19 11.69 2.41
CA LYS A 251 20.18 11.11 3.32
C LYS A 251 20.61 12.17 4.32
N ASN A 252 20.84 11.77 5.58
CA ASN A 252 21.26 12.65 6.69
C ASN A 252 20.27 13.77 7.06
N SER A 253 19.02 13.71 6.61
CA SER A 253 17.99 14.72 6.94
C SER A 253 17.74 14.90 8.44
N LYS A 254 18.09 13.91 9.28
CA LYS A 254 18.07 14.04 10.76
C LYS A 254 19.11 15.05 11.29
N ASN A 255 20.16 15.32 10.53
CA ASN A 255 21.15 16.36 10.87
C ASN A 255 20.69 17.72 10.36
N PHE A 256 19.84 18.38 11.10
CA PHE A 256 19.22 19.64 10.71
C PHE A 256 20.23 20.80 10.53
N SER A 257 21.40 20.72 11.15
CA SER A 257 22.45 21.74 10.96
C SER A 257 23.06 21.74 9.55
N GLN A 258 22.91 20.64 8.81
CA GLN A 258 23.42 20.49 7.44
C GLN A 258 22.29 20.35 6.41
N VAL A 259 21.09 20.81 6.73
CA VAL A 259 19.90 20.63 5.86
C VAL A 259 20.08 21.22 4.46
N ASN A 260 20.89 22.27 4.31
CA ASN A 260 21.18 22.90 3.02
C ASN A 260 22.20 22.14 2.15
N GLU A 261 22.88 21.15 2.71
CA GLU A 261 23.91 20.35 2.07
C GLU A 261 23.49 18.90 1.80
N LEU A 262 22.20 18.59 1.98
CA LEU A 262 21.69 17.23 1.83
C LEU A 262 21.82 16.73 0.39
N THR A 263 22.40 15.54 0.25
CA THR A 263 22.57 14.84 -1.03
C THR A 263 21.91 13.47 -0.99
N GLY A 264 21.64 12.90 -2.17
CA GLY A 264 21.01 11.57 -2.30
C GLY A 264 19.50 11.58 -2.02
N TYR A 265 18.79 10.51 -2.44
CA TYR A 265 17.34 10.52 -2.49
C TYR A 265 16.64 9.82 -1.33
N TYR A 266 17.24 8.88 -0.63
CA TYR A 266 16.49 8.12 0.36
C TYR A 266 17.21 7.99 1.70
N ARG A 267 16.45 8.28 2.75
CA ARG A 267 16.80 7.95 4.10
C ARG A 267 16.42 6.49 4.37
N GLN A 268 17.41 5.63 4.42
CA GLN A 268 17.21 4.24 4.86
C GLN A 268 17.09 4.18 6.39
N ILE A 269 16.24 3.30 6.89
CA ILE A 269 16.11 2.98 8.31
C ILE A 269 16.81 1.65 8.53
N SER A 270 17.81 1.61 9.41
CA SER A 270 18.37 0.33 9.86
C SER A 270 17.49 -0.27 10.95
N GLU A 271 17.30 -1.59 10.95
CA GLU A 271 16.59 -2.30 12.03
C GLU A 271 17.17 -2.01 13.41
N THR A 272 18.49 -1.83 13.50
CA THR A 272 19.21 -1.52 14.74
C THR A 272 18.76 -0.18 15.36
N GLU A 273 18.44 0.82 14.56
CA GLU A 273 17.94 2.12 15.07
C GLU A 273 16.53 2.03 15.66
N LEU A 274 15.72 1.06 15.21
CA LEU A 274 14.35 0.88 15.70
C LEU A 274 14.28 0.07 16.99
N LEU A 275 15.13 -0.95 17.13
CA LEU A 275 15.15 -1.84 18.30
C LEU A 275 15.76 -1.17 19.53
N THR A 276 16.74 -0.27 19.39
CA THR A 276 17.36 0.45 20.52
C THR A 276 16.44 1.51 21.14
N LYS A 277 15.41 1.97 20.44
CA LYS A 277 14.45 2.97 20.93
C LYS A 277 13.20 2.39 21.58
N SER A 278 12.94 1.09 21.45
CA SER A 278 11.81 0.41 22.11
C SER A 278 12.13 -0.03 23.55
N SER A 279 13.38 0.11 24.00
CA SER A 279 13.88 -0.28 25.33
C SER A 279 14.21 0.92 26.24
N SER A 280 13.85 2.13 25.86
CA SER A 280 13.92 3.37 26.65
C SER A 280 12.53 4.03 26.69
#